data_8ec3f79967098a7dc168d124d448e3ec
#
_entry.id   8ec3f79967098a7dc168d124d448e3ec
#
_cell.length_a   1.000
_cell.length_b   1.000
_cell.length_c   1.000
_cell.angle_alpha   90.00
_cell.angle_beta   90.00
_cell.angle_gamma   90.00
#
_symmetry.space_group_name_H-M   'P 1'
#
loop_
_entity.id
_entity.type
_entity.pdbx_description
1 polymer ?
#
loop_
_entity_poly.entity_id
_entity_poly.type
_entity_poly.pdbx_seq_one_letter_code
_entity_poly.pdbx_strand_id
1 'polypeptide(L)'
;MQGPLEIDQQNQLTFNSYDEQAAYFLTNLAKYEVTDFTYQRKDGTVRFPAVFEDIRNYNYCMYKNVAYANKWFYCFIEKMTYVNDQVTEIKLKTDVWQTWQLSLTFKPSFIEREHVTDDSIGANTLDEGLNTGEYVINDFTNKTICAPDVGGAYIVLSVTEAPKYKDAGQTPITSEHVSRVYNGIVQGTYLYLFDYNNTGTASLSQFINWYDKNGKGASIVSVYAVPKTIYPAGSVTTHTINSGGNSPFSASVTFHQLVYGVGATDMGTTTLSINSSINGYVPRNNKLYCFPFNYLMATNNHGRNNIYHWEDFSNPSSVTFKYNGVVTEGSSVKCYPLNYKKNNTNLSGYSFGLDMQATPTFSWTNDMYLNWKASNSWQGWSNAADRTVGAYYNQPAMSEGAAGFFGYLGDIAEKGASYVGTTLNAIRNTVSGASYKASLEPDQINGETTGDVNFSIGRCGFTYYKMSVRAEVARVIDNYFDMFGYKVARMKTVNIKTRANWNYIKCNQINVVAAIPQEDLEEIKQMFLNGVTFWHQPSHYLDYSQNNAIV
;
A
#
# COMPACT_ATOMS: atom_id res chain seq x y z
N MET A 1 -21.65 9.61 53.96
CA MET A 1 -21.59 10.36 52.69
C MET A 1 -20.18 10.65 52.32
N GLN A 2 -19.92 10.84 51.05
CA GLN A 2 -18.56 11.03 50.49
C GLN A 2 -18.62 12.00 49.30
N GLY A 3 -17.50 12.64 49.00
CA GLY A 3 -17.41 13.45 47.80
C GLY A 3 -16.58 14.74 47.95
N PRO A 4 -16.47 15.54 46.88
CA PRO A 4 -17.09 15.26 45.57
C PRO A 4 -16.43 14.08 44.86
N LEU A 5 -17.23 13.25 44.18
CA LEU A 5 -16.81 12.11 43.40
C LEU A 5 -17.24 12.32 41.95
N GLU A 6 -16.33 12.10 41.00
CA GLU A 6 -16.58 12.32 39.56
C GLU A 6 -17.06 11.07 38.80
N ILE A 7 -17.32 9.97 39.54
CA ILE A 7 -17.86 8.73 38.93
C ILE A 7 -19.28 8.99 38.40
N ASP A 8 -19.50 8.52 37.18
CA ASP A 8 -20.81 8.55 36.51
C ASP A 8 -21.18 7.17 35.94
N GLN A 9 -22.32 7.07 35.26
CA GLN A 9 -22.75 5.81 34.65
C GLN A 9 -21.91 5.39 33.46
N GLN A 10 -21.14 6.28 32.83
CA GLN A 10 -20.29 6.01 31.67
C GLN A 10 -18.83 5.75 32.06
N ASN A 11 -18.39 6.28 33.20
CA ASN A 11 -17.04 6.11 33.73
C ASN A 11 -17.09 5.46 35.11
N GLN A 12 -16.70 4.21 35.19
CA GLN A 12 -16.79 3.41 36.38
C GLN A 12 -15.42 2.94 36.87
N LEU A 13 -15.22 2.94 38.19
CA LEU A 13 -14.06 2.31 38.82
C LEU A 13 -14.26 0.80 38.92
N THR A 14 -13.20 0.03 38.73
CA THR A 14 -13.20 -1.42 38.96
C THR A 14 -12.22 -1.80 40.06
N PHE A 15 -12.58 -2.80 40.84
CA PHE A 15 -11.79 -3.31 41.95
C PHE A 15 -11.68 -4.82 41.86
N ASN A 16 -10.64 -5.40 42.47
CA ASN A 16 -10.44 -6.84 42.48
C ASN A 16 -11.12 -7.53 43.67
N SER A 17 -11.44 -6.78 44.72
CA SER A 17 -12.12 -7.30 45.92
C SER A 17 -13.02 -6.25 46.55
N TYR A 18 -13.97 -6.73 47.37
CA TYR A 18 -14.84 -5.85 48.18
C TYR A 18 -14.04 -5.05 49.21
N ASP A 19 -12.97 -5.60 49.77
CA ASP A 19 -12.13 -4.93 50.76
C ASP A 19 -11.33 -3.78 50.14
N GLU A 20 -10.74 -4.01 48.94
CA GLU A 20 -10.06 -2.97 48.18
C GLU A 20 -11.01 -1.82 47.82
N GLN A 21 -12.21 -2.15 47.35
CA GLN A 21 -13.23 -1.19 47.00
C GLN A 21 -13.65 -0.36 48.23
N ALA A 22 -14.00 -1.03 49.36
CA ALA A 22 -14.41 -0.36 50.57
C ALA A 22 -13.27 0.53 51.14
N ALA A 23 -12.02 0.06 51.10
CA ALA A 23 -10.88 0.83 51.57
C ALA A 23 -10.69 2.11 50.75
N TYR A 24 -10.85 2.05 49.42
CA TYR A 24 -10.77 3.25 48.58
C TYR A 24 -11.78 4.32 48.98
N PHE A 25 -13.05 3.95 49.07
CA PHE A 25 -14.12 4.89 49.38
C PHE A 25 -14.04 5.41 50.83
N LEU A 26 -13.58 4.59 51.79
CA LEU A 26 -13.48 4.99 53.20
C LEU A 26 -12.24 5.82 53.51
N THR A 27 -11.14 5.69 52.72
CA THR A 27 -9.85 6.29 53.08
C THR A 27 -9.54 7.52 52.25
N ASN A 28 -9.88 7.52 50.96
CA ASN A 28 -9.41 8.53 50.03
C ASN A 28 -10.36 9.72 49.81
N LEU A 29 -11.55 9.68 50.38
CA LEU A 29 -12.55 10.72 50.17
C LEU A 29 -12.94 11.41 51.51
N ALA A 30 -13.24 12.70 51.46
CA ALA A 30 -13.86 13.39 52.55
C ALA A 30 -15.20 12.72 52.89
N LYS A 31 -15.49 12.52 54.13
CA LYS A 31 -16.66 11.77 54.57
C LYS A 31 -17.39 12.40 55.73
N TYR A 32 -18.70 12.16 55.79
CA TYR A 32 -19.56 12.43 56.91
C TYR A 32 -20.27 11.12 57.31
N GLU A 33 -20.08 10.64 58.53
CA GLU A 33 -20.56 9.33 58.98
C GLU A 33 -21.68 9.48 60.01
N VAL A 34 -22.68 8.63 59.90
CA VAL A 34 -23.74 8.45 60.91
C VAL A 34 -23.94 6.96 61.14
N THR A 35 -24.34 6.61 62.38
CA THR A 35 -24.57 5.23 62.81
C THR A 35 -26.03 4.82 62.77
N ASP A 36 -26.94 5.79 62.91
CA ASP A 36 -28.38 5.55 63.02
C ASP A 36 -29.12 6.23 61.85
N PHE A 37 -29.69 5.43 60.97
CA PHE A 37 -30.55 5.90 59.90
C PHE A 37 -31.54 4.83 59.46
N THR A 38 -32.63 5.25 58.84
CA THR A 38 -33.63 4.37 58.23
C THR A 38 -33.70 4.63 56.76
N TYR A 39 -33.48 3.59 55.97
CA TYR A 39 -33.52 3.66 54.52
C TYR A 39 -34.56 2.70 53.94
N GLN A 40 -35.47 3.22 53.12
CA GLN A 40 -36.42 2.43 52.35
C GLN A 40 -36.05 2.48 50.88
N ARG A 41 -35.55 1.36 50.36
CA ARG A 41 -35.07 1.28 48.95
C ARG A 41 -36.15 1.66 47.94
N LYS A 42 -37.42 1.33 48.18
CA LYS A 42 -38.51 1.63 47.25
C LYS A 42 -38.68 3.13 46.99
N ASP A 43 -38.54 3.94 48.00
CA ASP A 43 -38.69 5.39 47.90
C ASP A 43 -37.36 6.10 47.63
N GLY A 44 -36.22 5.41 47.79
CA GLY A 44 -34.89 5.96 47.58
C GLY A 44 -34.54 7.12 48.55
N THR A 45 -35.33 7.36 49.56
CA THR A 45 -35.17 8.50 50.47
C THR A 45 -34.64 8.09 51.82
N VAL A 46 -33.72 8.89 52.35
CA VAL A 46 -33.15 8.75 53.71
C VAL A 46 -33.22 10.09 54.41
N ARG A 47 -33.71 10.10 55.63
CA ARG A 47 -33.57 11.25 56.53
C ARG A 47 -32.25 11.13 57.25
N PHE A 48 -31.37 12.03 56.94
CA PHE A 48 -30.02 12.03 57.45
C PHE A 48 -29.87 13.04 58.58
N PRO A 49 -29.38 12.63 59.73
CA PRO A 49 -29.27 13.52 60.92
C PRO A 49 -28.03 14.42 60.80
N ALA A 50 -28.11 15.39 59.89
CA ALA A 50 -27.07 16.38 59.65
C ALA A 50 -27.65 17.69 59.15
N VAL A 51 -26.95 18.78 59.43
CA VAL A 51 -27.25 20.12 58.95
C VAL A 51 -26.99 20.14 57.44
N PHE A 52 -27.88 20.76 56.70
CA PHE A 52 -27.79 20.80 55.22
C PHE A 52 -26.46 21.39 54.71
N GLU A 53 -25.98 22.46 55.33
CA GLU A 53 -24.75 23.15 54.97
C GLU A 53 -23.51 22.26 55.11
N ASP A 54 -23.49 21.36 56.09
CA ASP A 54 -22.37 20.48 56.38
C ASP A 54 -22.23 19.38 55.30
N ILE A 55 -23.35 18.99 54.70
CA ILE A 55 -23.39 17.84 53.78
C ILE A 55 -23.65 18.19 52.33
N ARG A 56 -23.96 19.44 51.99
CA ARG A 56 -24.34 19.88 50.64
C ARG A 56 -23.29 19.62 49.55
N ASN A 57 -22.02 19.46 49.93
CA ASN A 57 -20.91 19.22 48.97
C ASN A 57 -20.68 17.73 48.70
N TYR A 58 -21.41 16.83 49.38
CA TYR A 58 -21.31 15.41 49.14
C TYR A 58 -22.28 14.98 48.04
N ASN A 59 -21.81 14.19 47.08
CA ASN A 59 -22.64 13.70 45.98
C ASN A 59 -22.77 12.18 45.96
N TYR A 60 -22.13 11.48 46.90
CA TYR A 60 -22.11 10.03 46.96
C TYR A 60 -22.36 9.53 48.40
N CYS A 61 -22.97 8.36 48.49
CA CYS A 61 -23.30 7.76 49.79
C CYS A 61 -23.04 6.25 49.74
N MET A 62 -22.53 5.70 50.81
CA MET A 62 -22.47 4.25 51.00
C MET A 62 -23.08 3.85 52.35
N TYR A 63 -23.72 2.69 52.39
CA TYR A 63 -24.31 2.14 53.61
C TYR A 63 -24.22 0.61 53.61
N LYS A 64 -24.20 0.01 54.81
CA LYS A 64 -24.27 -1.44 54.98
C LYS A 64 -25.74 -1.91 54.97
N ASN A 65 -26.02 -2.94 54.17
CA ASN A 65 -27.36 -3.50 54.10
C ASN A 65 -27.42 -4.86 54.79
N VAL A 66 -28.17 -4.94 55.89
CA VAL A 66 -28.31 -6.18 56.67
C VAL A 66 -28.97 -7.30 55.88
N ALA A 67 -29.94 -6.98 55.01
CA ALA A 67 -30.61 -7.96 54.17
C ALA A 67 -29.68 -8.65 53.16
N TYR A 68 -28.50 -8.08 52.89
CA TYR A 68 -27.46 -8.62 52.03
C TYR A 68 -26.17 -8.90 52.82
N ALA A 69 -26.27 -9.52 53.96
CA ALA A 69 -25.14 -9.94 54.82
C ALA A 69 -24.16 -8.79 55.14
N ASN A 70 -24.68 -7.61 55.43
CA ASN A 70 -23.91 -6.39 55.70
C ASN A 70 -23.01 -5.94 54.54
N LYS A 71 -23.37 -6.27 53.32
CA LYS A 71 -22.68 -5.78 52.11
C LYS A 71 -22.81 -4.26 52.02
N TRP A 72 -21.74 -3.60 51.57
CA TRP A 72 -21.77 -2.20 51.23
C TRP A 72 -22.59 -1.97 49.95
N PHE A 73 -23.56 -1.05 50.06
CA PHE A 73 -24.31 -0.48 48.93
C PHE A 73 -23.76 0.91 48.64
N TYR A 74 -23.57 1.20 47.40
CA TYR A 74 -23.04 2.44 46.87
C TYR A 74 -24.13 3.18 46.12
N CYS A 75 -24.29 4.50 46.37
CA CYS A 75 -25.40 5.27 45.83
C CYS A 75 -24.97 6.68 45.43
N PHE A 76 -25.48 7.15 44.34
CA PHE A 76 -25.46 8.57 43.97
C PHE A 76 -26.49 9.31 44.81
N ILE A 77 -26.18 10.56 45.24
CA ILE A 77 -27.12 11.46 45.86
C ILE A 77 -27.78 12.29 44.75
N GLU A 78 -29.04 11.97 44.43
CA GLU A 78 -29.78 12.68 43.37
C GLU A 78 -30.28 14.04 43.79
N LYS A 79 -30.70 14.15 45.06
CA LYS A 79 -31.29 15.36 45.63
C LYS A 79 -31.08 15.43 47.13
N MET A 80 -30.83 16.62 47.63
CA MET A 80 -30.86 16.94 49.04
C MET A 80 -31.95 17.99 49.29
N THR A 81 -32.73 17.79 50.34
CA THR A 81 -33.83 18.69 50.74
C THR A 81 -33.69 19.02 52.21
N TYR A 82 -33.60 20.29 52.54
CA TYR A 82 -33.62 20.77 53.91
C TYR A 82 -34.95 20.39 54.58
N VAL A 83 -34.91 19.79 55.72
CA VAL A 83 -36.10 19.45 56.54
C VAL A 83 -36.18 20.35 57.76
N ASN A 84 -35.11 20.44 58.54
CA ASN A 84 -34.94 21.32 59.69
C ASN A 84 -33.43 21.44 60.01
N ASP A 85 -33.09 22.22 61.04
CA ASP A 85 -31.69 22.53 61.41
C ASP A 85 -30.86 21.30 61.82
N GLN A 86 -31.44 20.12 61.96
CA GLN A 86 -30.75 18.90 62.37
C GLN A 86 -30.96 17.73 61.43
N VAL A 87 -31.81 17.88 60.39
CA VAL A 87 -32.18 16.78 59.51
C VAL A 87 -32.26 17.27 58.07
N THR A 88 -31.55 16.58 57.23
CA THR A 88 -31.63 16.73 55.75
C THR A 88 -32.18 15.45 55.14
N GLU A 89 -33.19 15.56 54.30
CA GLU A 89 -33.68 14.45 53.50
C GLU A 89 -32.86 14.34 52.21
N ILE A 90 -32.34 13.14 51.90
CA ILE A 90 -31.58 12.84 50.71
C ILE A 90 -32.26 11.75 49.91
N LYS A 91 -32.30 11.93 48.58
CA LYS A 91 -32.76 10.93 47.65
C LYS A 91 -31.56 10.23 47.07
N LEU A 92 -31.51 8.91 47.21
CA LEU A 92 -30.42 8.05 46.77
C LEU A 92 -30.83 7.25 45.55
N LYS A 93 -29.91 7.12 44.59
CA LYS A 93 -29.97 6.18 43.47
C LYS A 93 -28.82 5.20 43.60
N THR A 94 -29.10 3.90 43.56
CA THR A 94 -28.06 2.87 43.64
C THR A 94 -27.09 3.00 42.48
N ASP A 95 -25.80 3.07 42.78
CA ASP A 95 -24.76 2.82 41.80
C ASP A 95 -24.67 1.31 41.61
N VAL A 96 -25.31 0.83 40.57
CA VAL A 96 -25.46 -0.60 40.28
C VAL A 96 -24.13 -1.28 39.99
N TRP A 97 -23.19 -0.57 39.37
CA TRP A 97 -21.88 -1.13 39.08
C TRP A 97 -21.06 -1.28 40.36
N GLN A 98 -20.90 -0.21 41.14
CA GLN A 98 -20.12 -0.28 42.38
C GLN A 98 -20.73 -1.26 43.37
N THR A 99 -22.05 -1.39 43.40
CA THR A 99 -22.72 -2.34 44.29
C THR A 99 -22.53 -3.80 43.84
N TRP A 100 -22.53 -4.10 42.55
CA TRP A 100 -22.65 -5.48 42.08
C TRP A 100 -21.49 -6.00 41.22
N GLN A 101 -20.46 -5.20 40.85
CA GLN A 101 -19.39 -5.58 39.91
C GLN A 101 -18.75 -6.94 40.21
N LEU A 102 -18.57 -7.30 41.47
CA LEU A 102 -17.95 -8.57 41.91
C LEU A 102 -18.95 -9.73 42.01
N SER A 103 -20.23 -9.48 41.76
CA SER A 103 -21.29 -10.51 41.78
C SER A 103 -21.75 -10.92 40.36
N LEU A 104 -21.21 -10.31 39.31
CA LEU A 104 -21.64 -10.50 37.93
C LEU A 104 -20.91 -11.68 37.25
N THR A 105 -21.64 -12.44 36.46
CA THR A 105 -21.07 -13.47 35.58
C THR A 105 -21.45 -13.14 34.14
N PHE A 106 -20.44 -12.78 33.33
CA PHE A 106 -20.63 -12.49 31.92
C PHE A 106 -20.69 -13.78 31.11
N LYS A 107 -21.62 -13.84 30.16
CA LYS A 107 -21.78 -14.90 29.17
C LYS A 107 -21.44 -14.35 27.77
N PRO A 108 -21.28 -15.20 26.72
CA PRO A 108 -21.09 -14.71 25.38
C PRO A 108 -22.12 -13.66 24.99
N SER A 109 -21.63 -12.51 24.55
CA SER A 109 -22.40 -11.29 24.28
C SER A 109 -21.96 -10.73 22.93
N PHE A 110 -22.84 -10.03 22.22
CA PHE A 110 -22.47 -9.38 20.98
C PHE A 110 -21.84 -8.02 21.27
N ILE A 111 -20.53 -7.96 21.10
CA ILE A 111 -19.73 -6.76 21.37
C ILE A 111 -19.59 -5.97 20.08
N GLU A 112 -20.03 -4.71 20.09
CA GLU A 112 -19.88 -3.78 18.97
C GLU A 112 -18.47 -3.19 18.92
N ARG A 113 -17.99 -2.70 20.09
CA ARG A 113 -16.71 -2.00 20.23
C ARG A 113 -16.07 -2.31 21.57
N GLU A 114 -14.76 -2.48 21.58
CA GLU A 114 -14.00 -2.73 22.80
C GLU A 114 -12.51 -2.44 22.66
N HIS A 115 -11.82 -2.36 23.78
CA HIS A 115 -10.36 -2.52 23.82
C HIS A 115 -10.01 -4.00 23.65
N VAL A 116 -9.28 -4.29 22.59
CA VAL A 116 -8.90 -5.67 22.22
C VAL A 116 -7.63 -6.12 22.93
N THR A 117 -7.48 -7.43 23.09
CA THR A 117 -6.22 -8.05 23.57
C THR A 117 -5.21 -8.24 22.45
N ASP A 118 -5.69 -8.49 21.22
CA ASP A 118 -4.84 -8.64 20.03
C ASP A 118 -4.92 -7.38 19.19
N ASP A 119 -3.85 -6.59 19.23
CA ASP A 119 -3.66 -5.38 18.43
C ASP A 119 -2.69 -5.61 17.26
N SER A 120 -2.45 -6.85 16.86
CA SER A 120 -1.61 -7.12 15.70
C SER A 120 -2.21 -6.53 14.41
N ILE A 121 -1.34 -6.09 13.50
CA ILE A 121 -1.74 -5.51 12.22
C ILE A 121 -2.59 -6.53 11.44
N GLY A 122 -3.83 -6.14 11.12
CA GLY A 122 -4.76 -7.01 10.40
C GLY A 122 -5.72 -7.84 11.27
N ALA A 123 -5.59 -7.83 12.60
CA ALA A 123 -6.51 -8.52 13.50
C ALA A 123 -7.89 -7.85 13.59
N ASN A 124 -7.94 -6.52 13.46
CA ASN A 124 -9.14 -5.72 13.64
C ASN A 124 -9.34 -4.74 12.47
N THR A 125 -9.84 -5.23 11.35
CA THR A 125 -9.91 -4.49 10.07
C THR A 125 -11.28 -3.91 9.73
N LEU A 126 -12.28 -4.01 10.63
CA LEU A 126 -13.60 -3.44 10.38
C LEU A 126 -13.51 -1.91 10.23
N ASP A 127 -14.27 -1.40 9.25
CA ASP A 127 -14.35 0.03 9.00
C ASP A 127 -14.94 0.79 10.18
N GLU A 128 -14.25 1.83 10.60
CA GLU A 128 -14.64 2.68 11.72
C GLU A 128 -15.57 3.83 11.30
N GLY A 129 -15.65 4.12 10.00
CA GLY A 129 -16.39 5.28 9.49
C GLY A 129 -15.79 6.63 9.90
N LEU A 130 -14.49 6.64 10.25
CA LEU A 130 -13.79 7.86 10.66
C LEU A 130 -13.31 8.65 9.43
N ASN A 131 -13.34 9.97 9.53
CA ASN A 131 -12.82 10.83 8.47
C ASN A 131 -11.29 10.77 8.45
N THR A 132 -10.72 10.33 7.32
CA THR A 132 -9.28 10.22 7.10
C THR A 132 -8.62 11.52 6.65
N GLY A 133 -9.41 12.50 6.22
CA GLY A 133 -8.88 13.71 5.60
C GLY A 133 -8.13 13.43 4.30
N GLU A 134 -7.13 14.24 4.00
CA GLU A 134 -6.25 14.07 2.85
C GLU A 134 -5.11 13.10 3.16
N TYR A 135 -4.77 12.28 2.17
CA TYR A 135 -3.61 11.38 2.26
C TYR A 135 -2.31 12.08 1.87
N VAL A 136 -1.24 11.64 2.48
CA VAL A 136 0.13 12.10 2.18
C VAL A 136 1.03 10.93 1.84
N ILE A 137 2.06 11.21 1.05
CA ILE A 137 3.12 10.26 0.74
C ILE A 137 4.15 10.34 1.88
N ASN A 138 4.29 9.27 2.65
CA ASN A 138 5.32 9.19 3.70
C ASN A 138 6.69 8.88 3.12
N ASP A 139 6.72 8.01 2.10
CA ASP A 139 7.93 7.49 1.50
C ASP A 139 7.59 6.87 0.14
N PHE A 140 8.58 6.75 -0.73
CA PHE A 140 8.42 6.06 -2.00
C PHE A 140 9.65 5.24 -2.36
N THR A 141 9.43 4.18 -3.11
CA THR A 141 10.49 3.32 -3.63
C THR A 141 10.30 3.13 -5.12
N ASN A 142 11.34 3.40 -5.89
CA ASN A 142 11.35 3.17 -7.32
C ASN A 142 12.03 1.85 -7.65
N LYS A 143 11.42 1.05 -8.50
CA LYS A 143 12.04 -0.10 -9.15
C LYS A 143 12.19 0.21 -10.63
N THR A 144 13.35 0.64 -11.03
CA THR A 144 13.68 0.79 -12.44
C THR A 144 13.84 -0.59 -13.07
N ILE A 145 13.10 -0.84 -14.14
CA ILE A 145 13.19 -2.06 -14.94
C ILE A 145 14.14 -1.80 -16.13
N CYS A 146 13.96 -0.66 -16.79
CA CYS A 146 14.79 -0.24 -17.90
C CYS A 146 15.34 1.16 -17.65
N ALA A 147 16.64 1.32 -17.76
CA ALA A 147 17.29 2.62 -17.79
C ALA A 147 18.29 2.65 -18.95
N PRO A 148 18.35 3.73 -19.71
CA PRO A 148 19.25 3.84 -20.86
C PRO A 148 20.72 3.71 -20.50
N ASP A 149 21.10 4.08 -19.31
CA ASP A 149 22.48 4.23 -18.81
C ASP A 149 22.98 3.06 -17.96
N VAL A 150 22.10 2.14 -17.54
CA VAL A 150 22.46 1.05 -16.62
C VAL A 150 22.88 -0.20 -17.40
N GLY A 151 24.16 -0.49 -17.43
CA GLY A 151 24.72 -1.72 -18.00
C GLY A 151 24.74 -1.79 -19.53
N GLY A 152 24.46 -0.68 -20.23
CA GLY A 152 24.40 -0.60 -21.69
C GLY A 152 23.12 -1.16 -22.29
N ALA A 153 23.02 -1.10 -23.59
CA ALA A 153 21.85 -1.56 -24.34
C ALA A 153 22.22 -2.49 -25.48
N TYR A 154 21.25 -3.27 -25.94
CA TYR A 154 21.25 -3.93 -27.23
C TYR A 154 20.29 -3.21 -28.16
N ILE A 155 20.64 -3.19 -29.46
CA ILE A 155 19.70 -2.87 -30.53
C ILE A 155 19.18 -4.20 -31.06
N VAL A 156 17.86 -4.34 -31.07
CA VAL A 156 17.17 -5.52 -31.59
C VAL A 156 16.62 -5.22 -32.98
N LEU A 157 16.99 -6.04 -33.95
CA LEU A 157 16.40 -6.04 -35.27
C LEU A 157 15.44 -7.23 -35.40
N SER A 158 14.17 -6.95 -35.64
CA SER A 158 13.13 -7.95 -35.86
C SER A 158 12.85 -8.07 -37.35
N VAL A 159 12.93 -9.29 -37.87
CA VAL A 159 12.74 -9.56 -39.31
C VAL A 159 11.91 -10.82 -39.54
N THR A 160 11.17 -10.88 -40.64
CA THR A 160 10.35 -12.05 -41.01
C THR A 160 11.14 -13.11 -41.78
N GLU A 161 12.27 -12.76 -42.38
CA GLU A 161 13.13 -13.66 -43.16
C GLU A 161 14.58 -13.54 -42.71
N ALA A 162 15.20 -14.65 -42.35
CA ALA A 162 16.61 -14.70 -41.98
C ALA A 162 17.52 -14.52 -43.21
N PRO A 163 18.67 -13.83 -43.09
CA PRO A 163 19.66 -13.76 -44.12
C PRO A 163 20.19 -15.15 -44.47
N LYS A 164 20.42 -15.39 -45.75
CA LYS A 164 20.98 -16.65 -46.26
C LYS A 164 22.41 -16.44 -46.72
N TYR A 165 23.26 -17.47 -46.57
CA TYR A 165 24.57 -17.49 -47.14
C TYR A 165 24.51 -17.67 -48.66
N LYS A 166 25.58 -17.23 -49.33
CA LYS A 166 25.70 -17.35 -50.78
C LYS A 166 25.89 -18.79 -51.27
N ASP A 167 26.50 -19.63 -50.44
CA ASP A 167 26.89 -20.98 -50.86
C ASP A 167 25.76 -21.98 -50.70
N ALA A 168 25.49 -22.72 -51.78
CA ALA A 168 24.48 -23.77 -51.80
C ALA A 168 24.78 -24.82 -50.70
N GLY A 169 23.83 -25.04 -49.80
CA GLY A 169 23.94 -26.03 -48.73
C GLY A 169 24.27 -25.47 -47.36
N GLN A 170 24.47 -24.14 -47.19
CA GLN A 170 24.65 -23.54 -45.87
C GLN A 170 23.32 -23.21 -45.22
N THR A 171 23.27 -23.43 -43.91
CA THR A 171 22.11 -23.12 -43.07
C THR A 171 21.92 -21.60 -42.98
N PRO A 172 20.69 -21.09 -43.08
CA PRO A 172 20.43 -19.68 -42.84
C PRO A 172 20.97 -19.23 -41.49
N ILE A 173 21.45 -18.00 -41.40
CA ILE A 173 21.78 -17.41 -40.11
C ILE A 173 20.50 -17.28 -39.35
N THR A 174 20.25 -18.20 -38.45
CA THR A 174 19.06 -18.18 -37.58
C THR A 174 19.47 -17.69 -36.20
N SER A 175 18.92 -16.56 -35.82
CA SER A 175 18.60 -16.37 -34.41
C SER A 175 17.21 -17.00 -34.21
N GLU A 176 16.97 -17.66 -33.10
CA GLU A 176 15.80 -18.51 -32.91
C GLU A 176 14.49 -17.88 -33.45
N HIS A 177 13.83 -18.63 -34.31
CA HIS A 177 12.50 -18.30 -34.80
C HIS A 177 11.47 -18.62 -33.70
N VAL A 178 10.83 -17.63 -33.16
CA VAL A 178 9.83 -17.82 -32.08
C VAL A 178 8.43 -17.81 -32.69
N SER A 179 7.88 -18.99 -32.82
CA SER A 179 6.47 -19.20 -33.20
C SER A 179 5.53 -19.33 -31.98
N ARG A 180 5.76 -18.55 -30.95
CA ARG A 180 4.95 -18.61 -29.72
C ARG A 180 4.12 -17.34 -29.53
N VAL A 181 3.02 -17.46 -28.82
CA VAL A 181 2.22 -16.32 -28.36
C VAL A 181 2.73 -15.88 -27.00
N TYR A 182 3.22 -14.64 -26.91
CA TYR A 182 3.62 -14.01 -25.66
C TYR A 182 2.71 -12.82 -25.38
N ASN A 183 2.08 -12.79 -24.20
CA ASN A 183 1.16 -11.71 -23.83
C ASN A 183 0.11 -11.38 -24.90
N GLY A 184 -0.36 -12.38 -25.64
CA GLY A 184 -1.33 -12.20 -26.73
C GLY A 184 -0.73 -11.82 -28.09
N ILE A 185 0.59 -11.65 -28.19
CA ILE A 185 1.28 -11.31 -29.44
C ILE A 185 1.82 -12.58 -30.08
N VAL A 186 1.45 -12.80 -31.33
CA VAL A 186 1.98 -13.90 -32.15
C VAL A 186 3.35 -13.49 -32.68
N GLN A 187 4.37 -14.24 -32.29
CA GLN A 187 5.73 -14.03 -32.79
C GLN A 187 6.06 -15.00 -33.88
N GLY A 188 6.39 -14.49 -35.02
CA GLY A 188 6.87 -15.22 -36.21
C GLY A 188 8.11 -14.58 -36.84
N THR A 189 8.89 -13.86 -36.02
CA THR A 189 10.05 -13.09 -36.50
C THR A 189 11.35 -13.63 -35.93
N TYR A 190 12.42 -13.44 -36.69
CA TYR A 190 13.78 -13.65 -36.22
C TYR A 190 14.27 -12.38 -35.54
N LEU A 191 14.90 -12.51 -34.38
CA LEU A 191 15.44 -11.39 -33.62
C LEU A 191 16.94 -11.47 -33.54
N TYR A 192 17.63 -10.39 -33.95
CA TYR A 192 19.07 -10.24 -33.90
C TYR A 192 19.43 -9.12 -32.95
N LEU A 193 20.37 -9.39 -32.03
CA LEU A 193 20.80 -8.41 -31.04
C LEU A 193 22.19 -7.92 -31.36
N PHE A 194 22.32 -6.62 -31.48
CA PHE A 194 23.59 -5.95 -31.71
C PHE A 194 23.94 -5.15 -30.45
N ASP A 195 25.22 -5.25 -30.04
CA ASP A 195 25.69 -4.39 -28.96
C ASP A 195 25.54 -2.93 -29.35
N TYR A 196 25.15 -2.13 -28.39
CA TYR A 196 25.09 -0.69 -28.55
C TYR A 196 26.49 -0.08 -28.45
N ASN A 197 27.34 -0.38 -29.43
CA ASN A 197 28.71 0.09 -29.55
C ASN A 197 29.10 0.17 -31.06
N ASN A 198 30.31 0.65 -31.34
CA ASN A 198 30.77 0.83 -32.74
C ASN A 198 30.73 -0.47 -33.57
N THR A 199 31.10 -1.60 -32.99
CA THR A 199 31.10 -2.89 -33.67
C THR A 199 29.69 -3.39 -33.95
N GLY A 200 28.81 -3.31 -32.97
CA GLY A 200 27.43 -3.75 -33.11
C GLY A 200 26.63 -2.88 -34.08
N THR A 201 26.81 -1.56 -34.03
CA THR A 201 26.15 -0.63 -34.95
C THR A 201 26.64 -0.79 -36.38
N ALA A 202 27.94 -1.02 -36.58
CA ALA A 202 28.49 -1.35 -37.90
C ALA A 202 27.92 -2.68 -38.41
N SER A 203 27.80 -3.69 -37.56
CA SER A 203 27.21 -4.98 -37.92
C SER A 203 25.72 -4.84 -38.26
N LEU A 204 24.96 -4.06 -37.50
CA LEU A 204 23.56 -3.75 -37.81
C LEU A 204 23.42 -3.07 -39.16
N SER A 205 24.29 -2.09 -39.45
CA SER A 205 24.31 -1.40 -40.74
C SER A 205 24.54 -2.37 -41.92
N GLN A 206 25.52 -3.26 -41.78
CA GLN A 206 25.78 -4.26 -42.80
C GLN A 206 24.62 -5.25 -42.95
N PHE A 207 23.99 -5.59 -41.87
CA PHE A 207 22.82 -6.47 -41.85
C PHE A 207 21.63 -5.84 -42.61
N ILE A 208 21.34 -4.57 -42.34
CA ILE A 208 20.30 -3.80 -43.05
C ILE A 208 20.66 -3.65 -44.54
N ASN A 209 21.93 -3.36 -44.87
CA ASN A 209 22.42 -3.29 -46.25
C ASN A 209 22.18 -4.60 -47.01
N TRP A 210 22.28 -5.75 -46.33
CA TRP A 210 21.97 -7.02 -46.96
C TRP A 210 20.50 -7.08 -47.41
N TYR A 211 19.56 -6.62 -46.58
CA TYR A 211 18.13 -6.58 -46.95
C TYR A 211 17.86 -5.61 -48.10
N ASP A 212 18.49 -4.45 -48.08
CA ASP A 212 18.41 -3.47 -49.18
C ASP A 212 18.91 -4.05 -50.48
N LYS A 213 20.12 -4.57 -50.51
CA LYS A 213 20.76 -5.13 -51.71
C LYS A 213 20.03 -6.36 -52.28
N ASN A 214 19.28 -7.06 -51.45
CA ASN A 214 18.50 -8.21 -51.88
C ASN A 214 17.03 -7.88 -52.16
N GLY A 215 16.62 -6.60 -52.09
CA GLY A 215 15.24 -6.17 -52.27
C GLY A 215 14.28 -6.75 -51.21
N LYS A 216 14.82 -7.09 -50.04
CA LYS A 216 14.08 -7.77 -48.95
C LYS A 216 13.76 -6.89 -47.78
N GLY A 217 13.81 -5.61 -47.93
CA GLY A 217 13.53 -4.71 -46.84
C GLY A 217 12.13 -4.83 -46.27
N ALA A 218 11.18 -5.36 -47.05
CA ALA A 218 9.85 -5.72 -46.52
C ALA A 218 9.89 -6.75 -45.38
N SER A 219 11.02 -7.47 -45.25
CA SER A 219 11.20 -8.43 -44.15
C SER A 219 11.58 -7.78 -42.83
N ILE A 220 11.98 -6.51 -42.79
CA ILE A 220 12.26 -5.79 -41.56
C ILE A 220 10.95 -5.35 -40.95
N VAL A 221 10.66 -5.82 -39.71
CA VAL A 221 9.45 -5.51 -38.97
C VAL A 221 9.67 -4.31 -38.06
N SER A 222 10.76 -4.34 -37.30
CA SER A 222 11.06 -3.27 -36.34
C SER A 222 12.53 -3.25 -35.95
N VAL A 223 12.97 -2.10 -35.46
CA VAL A 223 14.27 -1.90 -34.78
C VAL A 223 13.96 -1.20 -33.44
N TYR A 224 14.45 -1.75 -32.34
CA TYR A 224 14.25 -1.16 -31.04
C TYR A 224 15.43 -1.38 -30.10
N ALA A 225 15.52 -0.60 -29.02
CA ALA A 225 16.59 -0.73 -28.05
C ALA A 225 16.07 -1.40 -26.78
N VAL A 226 16.87 -2.28 -26.18
CA VAL A 226 16.57 -2.94 -24.90
C VAL A 226 17.78 -2.85 -23.97
N PRO A 227 17.59 -2.59 -22.68
CA PRO A 227 18.67 -2.63 -21.71
C PRO A 227 19.26 -4.04 -21.59
N LYS A 228 20.59 -4.13 -21.47
CA LYS A 228 21.28 -5.41 -21.27
C LYS A 228 20.85 -6.14 -19.99
N THR A 229 20.41 -5.39 -18.99
CA THR A 229 19.99 -5.93 -17.68
C THR A 229 18.75 -6.81 -17.73
N ILE A 230 17.89 -6.63 -18.73
CA ILE A 230 16.61 -7.37 -18.84
C ILE A 230 16.62 -8.41 -19.95
N TYR A 231 17.72 -8.50 -20.69
CA TYR A 231 17.79 -9.32 -21.88
C TYR A 231 18.80 -10.47 -21.72
N PRO A 232 18.36 -11.73 -21.78
CA PRO A 232 19.26 -12.87 -21.73
C PRO A 232 19.95 -13.03 -23.09
N ALA A 233 21.06 -12.34 -23.26
CA ALA A 233 21.89 -12.53 -24.44
C ALA A 233 22.70 -13.81 -24.31
N GLY A 234 22.66 -14.61 -25.37
CA GLY A 234 23.52 -15.76 -25.56
C GLY A 234 24.91 -15.40 -26.02
N SER A 235 25.61 -16.40 -26.56
CA SER A 235 26.95 -16.21 -27.13
C SER A 235 26.94 -15.24 -28.29
N VAL A 236 28.02 -14.47 -28.42
CA VAL A 236 28.30 -13.63 -29.58
C VAL A 236 28.75 -14.51 -30.73
N THR A 237 28.14 -14.32 -31.88
CA THR A 237 28.52 -15.02 -33.11
C THR A 237 28.84 -14.03 -34.20
N THR A 238 29.86 -14.34 -35.02
CA THR A 238 30.24 -13.57 -36.19
C THR A 238 29.99 -14.40 -37.42
N HIS A 239 29.26 -13.85 -38.36
CA HIS A 239 28.91 -14.50 -39.60
C HIS A 239 29.27 -13.61 -40.80
N THR A 240 29.60 -14.24 -41.91
CA THR A 240 29.76 -13.53 -43.17
C THR A 240 28.47 -13.63 -43.96
N ILE A 241 27.84 -12.50 -44.23
CA ILE A 241 26.63 -12.40 -45.05
C ILE A 241 26.99 -11.97 -46.47
N ASN A 242 26.44 -12.64 -47.45
CA ASN A 242 26.68 -12.35 -48.84
C ASN A 242 25.36 -12.09 -49.57
N SER A 243 25.36 -11.16 -50.54
CA SER A 243 24.29 -11.04 -51.51
C SER A 243 24.62 -11.81 -52.76
N GLY A 244 23.67 -12.59 -53.31
CA GLY A 244 23.78 -13.18 -54.66
C GLY A 244 23.37 -12.15 -55.71
N GLY A 245 23.98 -12.13 -56.85
CA GLY A 245 23.62 -11.29 -58.01
C GLY A 245 24.81 -10.58 -58.64
N ASN A 246 24.54 -9.67 -59.58
CA ASN A 246 25.56 -8.95 -60.37
C ASN A 246 26.39 -7.92 -59.58
N SER A 247 26.05 -7.69 -58.29
CA SER A 247 26.83 -6.84 -57.37
C SER A 247 27.11 -7.63 -56.10
N PRO A 248 28.25 -8.30 -56.00
CA PRO A 248 28.56 -9.10 -54.83
C PRO A 248 28.76 -8.21 -53.63
N PHE A 249 27.87 -8.36 -52.64
CA PHE A 249 28.01 -7.76 -51.33
C PHE A 249 28.47 -8.84 -50.35
N SER A 250 29.53 -8.59 -49.63
CA SER A 250 30.01 -9.47 -48.58
C SER A 250 30.38 -8.64 -47.35
N ALA A 251 29.84 -8.98 -46.22
CA ALA A 251 30.15 -8.29 -44.98
C ALA A 251 30.20 -9.27 -43.81
N SER A 252 31.08 -8.98 -42.86
CA SER A 252 31.12 -9.68 -41.57
C SER A 252 30.20 -8.97 -40.59
N VAL A 253 29.29 -9.71 -39.99
CA VAL A 253 28.34 -9.20 -39.01
C VAL A 253 28.43 -9.97 -37.69
N THR A 254 28.44 -9.24 -36.61
CA THR A 254 28.51 -9.81 -35.24
C THR A 254 27.24 -9.45 -34.49
N PHE A 255 26.57 -10.44 -33.95
CA PHE A 255 25.37 -10.27 -33.15
C PHE A 255 25.33 -11.29 -32.02
N HIS A 256 24.53 -11.02 -31.01
CA HIS A 256 24.22 -11.98 -29.96
C HIS A 256 23.02 -12.82 -30.35
N GLN A 257 23.13 -14.12 -30.11
CA GLN A 257 21.96 -14.98 -30.19
C GLN A 257 21.02 -14.70 -29.02
N LEU A 258 19.74 -14.67 -29.32
CA LEU A 258 18.73 -14.59 -28.30
C LEU A 258 18.60 -15.95 -27.61
N VAL A 259 18.78 -15.98 -26.31
CA VAL A 259 18.45 -17.16 -25.48
C VAL A 259 17.00 -17.09 -25.08
N TYR A 260 16.14 -17.78 -25.78
CA TYR A 260 14.77 -17.97 -25.35
C TYR A 260 14.75 -18.97 -24.19
N GLY A 261 14.80 -18.44 -22.98
CA GLY A 261 14.33 -19.17 -21.82
C GLY A 261 12.83 -19.44 -21.97
N VAL A 262 12.42 -20.66 -21.71
CA VAL A 262 11.02 -21.06 -21.73
C VAL A 262 10.28 -20.34 -20.61
N GLY A 263 9.57 -19.27 -20.92
CA GLY A 263 8.77 -18.54 -19.96
C GLY A 263 9.18 -17.07 -19.78
N ALA A 264 8.47 -16.40 -18.91
CA ALA A 264 8.76 -15.02 -18.53
C ALA A 264 10.12 -14.93 -17.83
N THR A 265 10.95 -13.99 -18.26
CA THR A 265 12.25 -13.73 -17.61
C THR A 265 12.00 -13.21 -16.20
N ASP A 266 12.65 -13.82 -15.22
CA ASP A 266 12.63 -13.34 -13.84
C ASP A 266 13.51 -12.09 -13.73
N MET A 267 12.89 -10.95 -13.47
CA MET A 267 13.56 -9.66 -13.31
C MET A 267 13.81 -9.29 -11.83
N GLY A 268 13.73 -10.29 -10.96
CA GLY A 268 13.99 -10.15 -9.53
C GLY A 268 12.79 -9.68 -8.73
N THR A 269 13.07 -9.20 -7.53
CA THR A 269 12.07 -8.78 -6.55
C THR A 269 12.41 -7.42 -5.96
N THR A 270 11.39 -6.77 -5.40
CA THR A 270 11.56 -5.60 -4.52
C THR A 270 10.83 -5.88 -3.22
N THR A 271 11.51 -5.72 -2.11
CA THR A 271 10.93 -5.89 -0.78
C THR A 271 10.75 -4.53 -0.12
N LEU A 272 9.56 -4.30 0.41
CA LEU A 272 9.14 -3.08 1.08
C LEU A 272 8.73 -3.41 2.51
N SER A 273 8.95 -2.49 3.42
CA SER A 273 8.48 -2.57 4.80
C SER A 273 7.49 -1.45 5.09
N ILE A 274 6.53 -1.72 5.96
CA ILE A 274 5.69 -0.68 6.51
C ILE A 274 6.54 0.29 7.33
N ASN A 275 6.23 1.58 7.28
CA ASN A 275 6.93 2.56 8.10
C ASN A 275 6.50 2.44 9.56
N SER A 276 7.42 2.59 10.50
CA SER A 276 7.15 2.62 11.95
C SER A 276 6.46 3.90 12.41
N SER A 277 6.34 4.90 11.55
CA SER A 277 5.68 6.16 11.83
C SER A 277 4.80 6.60 10.66
N ILE A 278 3.76 7.34 10.97
CA ILE A 278 2.83 7.97 10.03
C ILE A 278 3.19 9.46 9.96
N ASN A 279 3.88 9.86 8.90
CA ASN A 279 4.33 11.24 8.70
C ASN A 279 5.03 11.83 9.96
N GLY A 280 5.94 11.03 10.57
CA GLY A 280 6.68 11.38 11.77
C GLY A 280 5.95 11.14 13.11
N TYR A 281 4.69 10.76 13.10
CA TYR A 281 3.94 10.35 14.28
C TYR A 281 4.02 8.82 14.48
N VAL A 282 4.35 8.36 15.66
CA VAL A 282 4.36 6.94 16.03
C VAL A 282 3.01 6.59 16.68
N PRO A 283 2.15 5.81 16.01
CA PRO A 283 0.87 5.38 16.58
C PRO A 283 1.03 4.49 17.80
N ARG A 284 0.12 4.64 18.76
CA ARG A 284 -0.02 3.75 19.91
C ARG A 284 -0.88 2.53 19.57
N ASN A 285 -1.78 2.67 18.61
CA ASN A 285 -2.73 1.66 18.18
C ASN A 285 -2.38 1.16 16.77
N ASN A 286 -2.14 -0.14 16.63
CA ASN A 286 -1.69 -0.74 15.36
C ASN A 286 -2.74 -0.73 14.25
N LYS A 287 -4.01 -0.47 14.56
CA LYS A 287 -5.05 -0.28 13.56
C LYS A 287 -4.77 0.89 12.61
N LEU A 288 -4.00 1.90 13.05
CA LEU A 288 -3.56 2.99 12.20
C LEU A 288 -2.59 2.56 11.09
N TYR A 289 -2.00 1.37 11.18
CA TYR A 289 -1.20 0.78 10.10
C TYR A 289 -2.02 0.00 9.08
N CYS A 290 -3.34 -0.15 9.29
CA CYS A 290 -4.27 -0.80 8.38
C CYS A 290 -5.01 0.20 7.48
N PHE A 291 -5.58 -0.31 6.38
CA PHE A 291 -6.51 0.48 5.57
C PHE A 291 -7.75 0.89 6.41
N PRO A 292 -8.29 2.10 6.27
CA PRO A 292 -7.94 3.14 5.29
C PRO A 292 -6.82 4.11 5.75
N PHE A 293 -6.28 3.99 6.95
CA PHE A 293 -5.35 4.97 7.52
C PHE A 293 -3.94 4.90 6.93
N ASN A 294 -3.54 3.71 6.47
CA ASN A 294 -2.24 3.44 5.86
C ASN A 294 -2.39 2.38 4.77
N TYR A 295 -1.79 2.61 3.62
CA TYR A 295 -1.81 1.66 2.51
C TYR A 295 -0.63 1.86 1.56
N LEU A 296 -0.36 0.87 0.73
CA LEU A 296 0.64 0.92 -0.32
C LEU A 296 -0.04 1.14 -1.67
N MET A 297 0.37 2.16 -2.41
CA MET A 297 -0.04 2.38 -3.79
C MET A 297 1.13 2.07 -4.72
N ALA A 298 0.96 1.13 -5.62
CA ALA A 298 1.93 0.86 -6.67
C ALA A 298 1.43 1.43 -8.00
N THR A 299 2.31 2.06 -8.76
CA THR A 299 2.03 2.55 -10.11
C THR A 299 3.05 1.99 -11.10
N ASN A 300 2.60 1.78 -12.32
CA ASN A 300 3.46 1.41 -13.44
C ASN A 300 4.09 2.61 -14.16
N ASN A 301 3.88 3.84 -13.66
CA ASN A 301 4.28 5.09 -14.28
C ASN A 301 3.70 5.33 -15.70
N HIS A 302 2.72 4.52 -16.12
CA HIS A 302 2.00 4.59 -17.40
C HIS A 302 0.50 4.90 -17.21
N GLY A 303 0.13 5.42 -16.04
CA GLY A 303 -1.25 5.79 -15.71
C GLY A 303 -2.08 4.72 -15.01
N ARG A 304 -1.53 3.52 -14.76
CA ARG A 304 -2.20 2.48 -13.96
C ARG A 304 -1.64 2.44 -12.55
N ASN A 305 -2.51 2.28 -11.58
CA ASN A 305 -2.14 2.06 -10.19
C ASN A 305 -3.00 0.96 -9.55
N ASN A 306 -2.45 0.36 -8.50
CA ASN A 306 -3.15 -0.56 -7.62
C ASN A 306 -2.90 -0.17 -6.17
N ILE A 307 -3.92 -0.33 -5.34
CA ILE A 307 -3.84 -0.13 -3.89
C ILE A 307 -3.73 -1.50 -3.23
N TYR A 308 -2.75 -1.62 -2.34
CA TYR A 308 -2.52 -2.82 -1.54
C TYR A 308 -2.64 -2.46 -0.07
N HIS A 309 -3.40 -3.27 0.67
CA HIS A 309 -3.53 -3.12 2.11
C HIS A 309 -2.43 -3.91 2.79
N TRP A 310 -1.75 -3.29 3.75
CA TRP A 310 -0.64 -3.94 4.47
C TRP A 310 -1.09 -5.19 5.20
N GLU A 311 -2.28 -5.17 5.79
CA GLU A 311 -2.89 -6.28 6.53
C GLU A 311 -3.26 -7.50 5.67
N ASP A 312 -3.37 -7.31 4.37
CA ASP A 312 -3.66 -8.42 3.44
C ASP A 312 -2.41 -9.21 3.02
N PHE A 313 -1.22 -8.75 3.38
CA PHE A 313 -0.01 -9.54 3.21
C PHE A 313 0.16 -10.54 4.35
N SER A 314 0.77 -11.70 4.09
CA SER A 314 1.06 -12.69 5.13
C SER A 314 2.08 -12.17 6.15
N ASN A 315 2.96 -11.26 5.74
CA ASN A 315 3.88 -10.52 6.60
C ASN A 315 3.80 -9.02 6.26
N PRO A 316 3.02 -8.24 6.99
CA PRO A 316 2.89 -6.79 6.74
C PRO A 316 4.18 -6.01 6.91
N SER A 317 5.13 -6.50 7.71
CA SER A 317 6.42 -5.84 7.93
C SER A 317 7.43 -6.06 6.79
N SER A 318 7.14 -6.97 5.85
CA SER A 318 8.02 -7.28 4.72
C SER A 318 7.20 -7.78 3.54
N VAL A 319 6.79 -6.87 2.67
CA VAL A 319 6.03 -7.19 1.46
C VAL A 319 6.94 -7.25 0.26
N THR A 320 6.80 -8.28 -0.56
CA THR A 320 7.67 -8.51 -1.71
C THR A 320 6.86 -8.50 -2.99
N PHE A 321 7.34 -7.73 -3.96
CA PHE A 321 6.84 -7.71 -5.34
C PHE A 321 7.82 -8.43 -6.24
N LYS A 322 7.31 -9.24 -7.15
CA LYS A 322 8.07 -9.96 -8.16
C LYS A 322 7.80 -9.35 -9.53
N TYR A 323 8.84 -9.34 -10.37
CA TYR A 323 8.77 -8.82 -11.73
C TYR A 323 9.08 -9.93 -12.72
N ASN A 324 8.19 -10.13 -13.66
CA ASN A 324 8.39 -11.05 -14.75
C ASN A 324 8.11 -10.33 -16.06
N GLY A 325 8.97 -10.54 -17.04
CA GLY A 325 8.81 -9.94 -18.36
C GLY A 325 9.32 -10.83 -19.46
N VAL A 326 8.85 -10.55 -20.66
CA VAL A 326 9.38 -11.11 -21.89
C VAL A 326 9.89 -9.95 -22.72
N VAL A 327 11.11 -10.05 -23.20
CA VAL A 327 11.72 -8.98 -24.01
C VAL A 327 11.49 -9.29 -25.47
N THR A 328 10.33 -8.89 -25.95
CA THR A 328 9.95 -8.99 -27.35
C THR A 328 9.20 -7.74 -27.73
N GLU A 329 9.11 -7.45 -29.01
CA GLU A 329 8.34 -6.30 -29.50
C GLU A 329 6.92 -6.32 -28.95
N GLY A 330 6.46 -5.18 -28.42
CA GLY A 330 5.14 -5.06 -27.80
C GLY A 330 4.95 -5.84 -26.51
N SER A 331 6.01 -6.37 -25.93
CA SER A 331 5.93 -7.12 -24.65
C SER A 331 5.75 -6.20 -23.45
N SER A 332 5.31 -6.80 -22.35
CA SER A 332 5.16 -6.11 -21.07
C SER A 332 5.93 -6.81 -19.96
N VAL A 333 6.30 -6.01 -18.96
CA VAL A 333 6.75 -6.52 -17.66
C VAL A 333 5.55 -6.52 -16.72
N LYS A 334 5.36 -7.65 -16.05
CA LYS A 334 4.32 -7.82 -15.02
C LYS A 334 4.97 -7.69 -13.65
N CYS A 335 4.38 -6.85 -12.83
CA CYS A 335 4.68 -6.72 -11.42
C CYS A 335 3.53 -7.30 -10.61
N TYR A 336 3.79 -8.15 -9.64
CA TYR A 336 2.76 -8.72 -8.79
C TYR A 336 3.26 -8.95 -7.36
N PRO A 337 2.38 -8.79 -6.35
CA PRO A 337 2.76 -9.03 -4.97
C PRO A 337 2.86 -10.53 -4.68
N LEU A 338 3.86 -10.92 -3.89
CA LEU A 338 3.97 -12.25 -3.31
C LEU A 338 3.25 -12.27 -1.95
N ASN A 339 2.66 -13.42 -1.61
CA ASN A 339 2.01 -13.63 -0.31
C ASN A 339 0.89 -12.62 0.02
N TYR A 340 0.20 -12.12 -1.00
CA TYR A 340 -0.97 -11.26 -0.85
C TYR A 340 -2.22 -12.13 -0.77
N LYS A 341 -2.95 -12.08 0.34
CA LYS A 341 -4.08 -12.98 0.65
C LYS A 341 -5.23 -12.89 -0.35
N LYS A 342 -5.41 -11.71 -0.98
CA LYS A 342 -6.43 -11.50 -2.00
C LYS A 342 -6.04 -12.00 -3.39
N ASN A 343 -4.80 -12.44 -3.61
CA ASN A 343 -4.40 -13.04 -4.86
C ASN A 343 -5.17 -14.33 -5.11
N ASN A 344 -5.83 -14.40 -6.25
CA ASN A 344 -6.45 -15.65 -6.69
C ASN A 344 -5.39 -16.53 -7.37
N THR A 345 -4.85 -17.50 -6.63
CA THR A 345 -3.82 -18.43 -7.10
C THR A 345 -4.31 -19.33 -8.24
N ASN A 346 -5.64 -19.50 -8.40
CA ASN A 346 -6.23 -20.31 -9.47
C ASN A 346 -6.24 -19.59 -10.84
N LEU A 347 -6.04 -18.28 -10.88
CA LEU A 347 -5.94 -17.47 -12.09
C LEU A 347 -4.49 -17.01 -12.32
N SER A 348 -3.55 -17.93 -12.37
CA SER A 348 -2.13 -17.67 -12.67
C SER A 348 -1.40 -16.63 -11.79
N GLY A 349 -1.85 -16.39 -10.56
CA GLY A 349 -1.12 -15.60 -9.55
C GLY A 349 -1.03 -14.09 -9.76
N TYR A 350 -1.70 -13.56 -10.79
CA TYR A 350 -1.48 -12.17 -11.24
C TYR A 350 -2.70 -11.25 -11.09
N SER A 351 -3.72 -11.64 -10.34
CA SER A 351 -4.99 -10.90 -10.26
C SER A 351 -4.85 -9.47 -9.70
N PHE A 352 -3.81 -9.19 -8.93
CA PHE A 352 -3.46 -7.87 -8.39
C PHE A 352 -2.13 -7.34 -8.94
N GLY A 353 -1.77 -7.75 -10.16
CA GLY A 353 -0.56 -7.28 -10.83
C GLY A 353 -0.76 -5.97 -11.57
N LEU A 354 0.36 -5.33 -11.89
CA LEU A 354 0.48 -4.20 -12.80
C LEU A 354 1.29 -4.61 -14.00
N ASP A 355 0.85 -4.20 -15.18
CA ASP A 355 1.58 -4.39 -16.43
C ASP A 355 2.19 -3.06 -16.88
N MET A 356 3.36 -3.13 -17.45
CA MET A 356 4.08 -2.01 -18.04
C MET A 356 4.72 -2.45 -19.35
N GLN A 357 4.62 -1.63 -20.39
CA GLN A 357 5.40 -1.85 -21.61
C GLN A 357 6.89 -1.68 -21.29
N ALA A 358 7.68 -2.70 -21.60
CA ALA A 358 9.08 -2.77 -21.16
C ALA A 358 10.06 -2.10 -22.11
N THR A 359 9.72 -2.06 -23.40
CA THR A 359 10.66 -1.66 -24.45
C THR A 359 10.05 -0.63 -25.36
N PRO A 360 10.76 0.48 -25.65
CA PRO A 360 10.37 1.37 -26.71
C PRO A 360 10.50 0.62 -28.05
N THR A 361 9.49 0.72 -28.88
CA THR A 361 9.48 0.14 -30.21
C THR A 361 9.48 1.25 -31.25
N PHE A 362 10.39 1.14 -32.21
CA PHE A 362 10.43 2.02 -33.36
C PHE A 362 9.89 1.24 -34.55
N SER A 363 8.58 1.13 -34.60
CA SER A 363 7.88 0.44 -35.66
C SER A 363 8.06 1.19 -36.99
N TRP A 364 8.21 0.44 -38.05
CA TRP A 364 8.06 0.96 -39.42
C TRP A 364 6.58 1.27 -39.60
N THR A 365 6.22 2.55 -39.59
CA THR A 365 4.85 2.94 -39.89
C THR A 365 4.51 2.58 -41.32
N ASN A 366 3.25 2.36 -41.63
CA ASN A 366 2.81 2.07 -42.98
C ASN A 366 3.31 3.08 -44.00
N ASP A 367 3.40 4.35 -43.63
CA ASP A 367 3.90 5.41 -44.52
C ASP A 367 5.42 5.35 -44.74
N MET A 368 6.19 5.09 -43.70
CA MET A 368 7.64 4.88 -43.83
C MET A 368 7.96 3.62 -44.61
N TYR A 369 7.21 2.56 -44.36
CA TYR A 369 7.33 1.30 -45.07
C TYR A 369 6.96 1.44 -46.56
N LEU A 370 5.87 2.12 -46.88
CA LEU A 370 5.44 2.39 -48.24
C LEU A 370 6.43 3.29 -48.99
N ASN A 371 6.95 4.33 -48.35
CA ASN A 371 7.97 5.20 -48.90
C ASN A 371 9.28 4.46 -49.17
N TRP A 372 9.70 3.60 -48.23
CA TRP A 372 10.87 2.78 -48.39
C TRP A 372 10.66 1.72 -49.50
N LYS A 373 9.53 1.06 -49.56
CA LYS A 373 9.17 0.12 -50.59
C LYS A 373 9.08 0.80 -51.98
N ALA A 374 8.54 2.01 -52.05
CA ALA A 374 8.43 2.77 -53.28
C ALA A 374 9.78 3.26 -53.81
N SER A 375 10.70 3.67 -52.92
CA SER A 375 12.04 4.12 -53.28
C SER A 375 13.00 2.93 -53.55
N ASN A 376 12.65 1.74 -53.03
CA ASN A 376 13.52 0.54 -53.07
C ASN A 376 14.95 0.83 -52.64
N SER A 377 15.16 1.88 -51.84
CA SER A 377 16.43 2.35 -51.34
C SER A 377 16.38 2.73 -49.87
N TRP A 378 17.43 2.40 -49.14
CA TRP A 378 17.64 2.77 -47.74
C TRP A 378 17.61 4.29 -47.50
N GLN A 379 18.07 5.07 -48.49
CA GLN A 379 18.06 6.53 -48.40
C GLN A 379 16.66 7.13 -48.29
N GLY A 380 15.66 6.52 -48.94
CA GLY A 380 14.27 6.96 -48.80
C GLY A 380 13.73 6.83 -47.41
N TRP A 381 14.09 5.75 -46.70
CA TRP A 381 13.70 5.53 -45.32
C TRP A 381 14.41 6.50 -44.35
N SER A 382 15.72 6.71 -44.52
CA SER A 382 16.47 7.65 -43.70
C SER A 382 15.92 9.08 -43.80
N ASN A 383 15.58 9.50 -45.02
CA ASN A 383 14.97 10.83 -45.25
C ASN A 383 13.54 10.93 -44.67
N ALA A 384 12.76 9.86 -44.67
CA ALA A 384 11.44 9.82 -44.06
C ALA A 384 11.53 9.86 -42.52
N ALA A 385 12.49 9.14 -41.95
CA ALA A 385 12.78 9.17 -40.52
C ALA A 385 13.25 10.56 -40.07
N ASP A 386 14.16 11.19 -40.84
CA ASP A 386 14.62 12.56 -40.53
C ASP A 386 13.51 13.61 -40.61
N ARG A 387 12.55 13.48 -41.54
CA ARG A 387 11.42 14.41 -41.65
C ARG A 387 10.41 14.27 -40.52
N THR A 388 10.13 13.05 -40.10
CA THR A 388 9.20 12.81 -38.98
C THR A 388 9.78 13.27 -37.64
N VAL A 389 11.09 13.28 -37.55
CA VAL A 389 11.83 13.52 -36.32
C VAL A 389 12.43 14.94 -36.25
N GLY A 390 12.76 15.54 -37.42
CA GLY A 390 13.35 16.89 -37.47
C GLY A 390 12.47 17.99 -36.81
N ALA A 391 11.20 17.76 -36.71
CA ALA A 391 10.29 18.68 -35.99
C ALA A 391 10.54 18.76 -34.47
N TYR A 392 11.26 17.80 -33.90
CA TYR A 392 11.53 17.71 -32.46
C TYR A 392 12.95 18.16 -32.06
N TYR A 393 13.81 18.48 -33.01
CA TYR A 393 15.26 18.65 -32.78
C TYR A 393 15.67 19.99 -32.14
N ASN A 394 14.83 20.99 -32.11
CA ASN A 394 15.19 22.35 -31.65
C ASN A 394 14.93 22.62 -30.17
N GLN A 395 14.99 21.61 -29.31
CA GLN A 395 14.58 21.77 -27.91
C GLN A 395 15.72 21.59 -26.91
N PRO A 396 15.73 22.32 -25.77
CA PRO A 396 16.87 22.37 -24.84
C PRO A 396 16.96 21.18 -23.88
N ALA A 397 18.18 20.98 -23.45
CA ALA A 397 18.75 20.12 -22.40
C ALA A 397 17.90 19.05 -21.70
N MET A 398 18.30 17.81 -21.89
CA MET A 398 17.84 16.64 -21.14
C MET A 398 18.59 16.47 -19.81
N SER A 399 18.00 15.70 -18.88
CA SER A 399 18.64 15.29 -17.62
C SER A 399 19.96 14.52 -17.89
N GLU A 400 20.94 14.65 -16.99
CA GLU A 400 22.31 14.13 -17.16
C GLU A 400 22.39 12.64 -17.58
N GLY A 401 21.50 11.76 -17.08
CA GLY A 401 21.51 10.34 -17.45
C GLY A 401 21.10 10.05 -18.88
N ALA A 402 20.07 10.72 -19.39
CA ALA A 402 19.65 10.63 -20.78
C ALA A 402 20.66 11.30 -21.72
N ALA A 403 21.28 12.41 -21.30
CA ALA A 403 22.29 13.12 -22.08
C ALA A 403 23.56 12.29 -22.31
N GLY A 404 24.02 11.51 -21.32
CA GLY A 404 25.16 10.61 -21.46
C GLY A 404 24.91 9.50 -22.50
N PHE A 405 23.76 8.88 -22.44
CA PHE A 405 23.35 7.85 -23.40
C PHE A 405 23.23 8.40 -24.81
N PHE A 406 22.62 9.55 -24.99
CA PHE A 406 22.46 10.17 -26.31
C PHE A 406 23.71 10.87 -26.84
N GLY A 407 24.58 11.36 -25.95
CA GLY A 407 25.92 11.83 -26.34
C GLY A 407 26.75 10.71 -26.93
N TYR A 408 26.71 9.54 -26.32
CA TYR A 408 27.35 8.33 -26.86
C TYR A 408 26.76 7.91 -28.21
N LEU A 409 25.44 8.02 -28.40
CA LEU A 409 24.79 7.82 -29.70
C LEU A 409 25.25 8.82 -30.78
N GLY A 410 25.39 10.08 -30.42
CA GLY A 410 25.85 11.14 -31.29
C GLY A 410 27.27 10.89 -31.80
N ASP A 411 28.19 10.52 -30.92
CA ASP A 411 29.58 10.19 -31.24
C ASP A 411 29.70 8.99 -32.17
N ILE A 412 28.83 7.98 -32.01
CA ILE A 412 28.80 6.82 -32.93
C ILE A 412 28.23 7.23 -34.30
N ALA A 413 27.22 8.09 -34.31
CA ALA A 413 26.62 8.56 -35.57
C ALA A 413 27.60 9.40 -36.39
N GLU A 414 28.49 10.17 -35.76
CA GLU A 414 29.54 10.93 -36.49
C GLU A 414 30.68 10.06 -37.01
N LYS A 415 30.99 8.95 -36.35
CA LYS A 415 32.12 8.07 -36.67
C LYS A 415 31.75 6.84 -37.49
N GLY A 416 30.50 6.52 -37.68
CA GLY A 416 30.00 5.33 -38.38
C GLY A 416 29.37 5.65 -39.74
N ALA A 417 29.38 4.67 -40.65
CA ALA A 417 28.81 4.79 -41.99
C ALA A 417 27.38 5.38 -41.99
N SER A 418 27.06 6.20 -42.95
CA SER A 418 25.90 7.09 -43.08
C SER A 418 24.52 6.45 -42.81
N TYR A 419 24.37 5.15 -42.91
CA TYR A 419 23.12 4.41 -42.73
C TYR A 419 22.77 4.15 -41.27
N VAL A 420 23.78 3.84 -40.45
CA VAL A 420 23.56 3.61 -38.98
C VAL A 420 23.26 4.91 -38.30
N GLY A 421 23.95 5.98 -38.66
CA GLY A 421 23.70 7.31 -38.12
C GLY A 421 22.25 7.77 -38.26
N THR A 422 21.62 7.44 -39.40
CA THR A 422 20.22 7.85 -39.64
C THR A 422 19.22 7.05 -38.79
N THR A 423 19.42 5.74 -38.65
CA THR A 423 18.57 4.91 -37.78
C THR A 423 18.72 5.30 -36.31
N LEU A 424 19.97 5.51 -35.88
CA LEU A 424 20.23 5.92 -34.49
C LEU A 424 19.77 7.34 -34.22
N ASN A 425 19.86 8.25 -35.18
CA ASN A 425 19.29 9.59 -35.07
C ASN A 425 17.77 9.54 -35.03
N ALA A 426 17.10 8.66 -35.77
CA ALA A 426 15.67 8.46 -35.66
C ALA A 426 15.28 7.97 -34.27
N ILE A 427 16.00 6.96 -33.73
CA ILE A 427 15.81 6.47 -32.36
C ILE A 427 16.04 7.59 -31.34
N ARG A 428 17.20 8.28 -31.41
CA ARG A 428 17.54 9.40 -30.54
C ARG A 428 16.46 10.48 -30.54
N ASN A 429 16.01 10.88 -31.71
CA ASN A 429 15.09 11.97 -31.88
C ASN A 429 13.68 11.61 -31.39
N THR A 430 13.22 10.37 -31.60
CA THR A 430 11.94 9.89 -31.07
C THR A 430 11.98 9.89 -29.54
N VAL A 431 13.06 9.38 -28.95
CA VAL A 431 13.24 9.35 -27.50
C VAL A 431 13.40 10.78 -26.93
N SER A 432 14.15 11.66 -27.61
CA SER A 432 14.29 13.06 -27.21
C SER A 432 12.97 13.81 -27.28
N GLY A 433 12.21 13.63 -28.35
CA GLY A 433 10.87 14.21 -28.49
C GLY A 433 9.90 13.72 -27.45
N ALA A 434 9.94 12.43 -27.12
CA ALA A 434 9.15 11.84 -26.05
C ALA A 434 9.53 12.40 -24.66
N SER A 435 10.83 12.54 -24.39
CA SER A 435 11.35 13.14 -23.15
C SER A 435 10.90 14.59 -22.98
N TYR A 436 10.98 15.37 -24.06
CA TYR A 436 10.52 16.76 -24.05
C TYR A 436 9.02 16.87 -23.77
N LYS A 437 8.19 16.06 -24.43
CA LYS A 437 6.75 16.02 -24.16
C LYS A 437 6.46 15.66 -22.70
N ALA A 438 7.16 14.67 -22.17
CA ALA A 438 7.01 14.27 -20.77
C ALA A 438 7.41 15.37 -19.79
N SER A 439 8.37 16.24 -20.14
CA SER A 439 8.78 17.37 -19.29
C SER A 439 7.76 18.52 -19.28
N LEU A 440 6.89 18.59 -20.29
CA LEU A 440 5.82 19.59 -20.40
C LEU A 440 4.51 19.16 -19.72
N GLU A 441 4.38 17.88 -19.44
CA GLU A 441 3.17 17.33 -18.85
C GLU A 441 3.24 17.40 -17.32
N PRO A 442 2.15 17.81 -16.64
CA PRO A 442 2.13 17.85 -15.17
C PRO A 442 2.28 16.45 -14.57
N ASP A 443 2.89 16.36 -13.39
CA ASP A 443 3.14 15.09 -12.68
C ASP A 443 1.87 14.27 -12.34
N GLN A 444 0.69 14.79 -12.65
CA GLN A 444 -0.62 14.15 -12.42
C GLN A 444 -1.33 13.87 -13.75
N ILE A 445 -0.76 13.02 -14.59
CA ILE A 445 -1.43 12.59 -15.80
C ILE A 445 -2.29 11.37 -15.49
N ASN A 446 -3.59 11.54 -15.59
CA ASN A 446 -4.55 10.44 -15.66
C ASN A 446 -4.64 9.93 -17.09
N GLY A 447 -3.66 9.13 -17.51
CA GLY A 447 -3.60 8.54 -18.85
C GLY A 447 -2.45 7.55 -19.00
N GLU A 448 -2.52 6.70 -20.00
CA GLU A 448 -1.38 5.85 -20.37
C GLU A 448 -0.35 6.69 -21.12
N THR A 449 0.86 6.81 -20.58
CA THR A 449 2.02 7.31 -21.32
C THR A 449 2.66 6.16 -22.08
N THR A 450 3.23 6.43 -23.26
CA THR A 450 3.90 5.41 -24.06
C THR A 450 5.19 4.94 -23.36
N GLY A 451 5.55 3.67 -23.56
CA GLY A 451 6.78 3.09 -23.01
C GLY A 451 8.04 3.88 -23.40
N ASP A 452 8.00 4.51 -24.55
CA ASP A 452 9.09 5.33 -25.10
C ASP A 452 9.38 6.56 -24.24
N VAL A 453 8.33 7.26 -23.78
CA VAL A 453 8.45 8.43 -22.91
C VAL A 453 9.09 8.02 -21.60
N ASN A 454 8.55 7.00 -20.95
CA ASN A 454 9.05 6.55 -19.65
C ASN A 454 10.47 5.99 -19.74
N PHE A 455 10.82 5.32 -20.83
CA PHE A 455 12.17 4.86 -21.08
C PHE A 455 13.15 6.04 -21.19
N SER A 456 12.80 7.06 -21.97
CA SER A 456 13.65 8.22 -22.22
C SER A 456 13.95 9.07 -20.98
N ILE A 457 12.99 9.15 -20.06
CA ILE A 457 13.15 9.90 -18.80
C ILE A 457 13.61 9.02 -17.62
N GLY A 458 14.00 7.77 -17.87
CA GLY A 458 14.44 6.84 -16.84
C GLY A 458 13.34 6.35 -15.87
N ARG A 459 12.07 6.58 -16.22
CA ARG A 459 10.90 6.14 -15.42
C ARG A 459 10.29 4.82 -15.89
N CYS A 460 10.99 4.06 -16.71
CA CYS A 460 10.56 2.72 -17.14
C CYS A 460 10.69 1.74 -15.97
N GLY A 461 9.66 1.68 -15.16
CA GLY A 461 9.65 0.89 -13.93
C GLY A 461 8.38 1.07 -13.13
N PHE A 462 8.42 0.61 -11.89
CA PHE A 462 7.32 0.71 -10.96
C PHE A 462 7.70 1.61 -9.79
N THR A 463 6.75 2.42 -9.35
CA THR A 463 6.91 3.25 -8.16
C THR A 463 5.91 2.81 -7.10
N TYR A 464 6.38 2.69 -5.88
CA TYR A 464 5.61 2.31 -4.72
C TYR A 464 5.54 3.50 -3.76
N TYR A 465 4.34 4.01 -3.52
CA TYR A 465 4.09 5.08 -2.58
C TYR A 465 3.49 4.53 -1.30
N LYS A 466 4.14 4.80 -0.17
CA LYS A 466 3.59 4.50 1.15
C LYS A 466 2.68 5.65 1.56
N MET A 467 1.39 5.42 1.44
CA MET A 467 0.34 6.42 1.66
C MET A 467 -0.20 6.34 3.08
N SER A 468 -0.44 7.46 3.72
CA SER A 468 -1.13 7.49 5.00
C SER A 468 -1.92 8.79 5.20
N VAL A 469 -2.71 8.82 6.25
CA VAL A 469 -3.30 10.06 6.78
C VAL A 469 -2.21 11.00 7.28
N ARG A 470 -2.52 12.30 7.41
CA ARG A 470 -1.61 13.29 7.99
C ARG A 470 -1.39 13.03 9.49
N ALA A 471 -0.24 13.43 10.03
CA ALA A 471 0.12 13.23 11.44
C ALA A 471 -0.92 13.79 12.42
N GLU A 472 -1.50 14.96 12.13
CA GLU A 472 -2.52 15.59 12.96
C GLU A 472 -3.80 14.74 13.02
N VAL A 473 -4.23 14.22 11.87
CA VAL A 473 -5.40 13.34 11.76
C VAL A 473 -5.11 12.00 12.45
N ALA A 474 -3.91 11.45 12.24
CA ALA A 474 -3.48 10.21 12.91
C ALA A 474 -3.56 10.33 14.43
N ARG A 475 -3.12 11.46 15.02
CA ARG A 475 -3.21 11.71 16.48
C ARG A 475 -4.65 11.74 16.98
N VAL A 476 -5.54 12.39 16.24
CA VAL A 476 -6.97 12.44 16.63
C VAL A 476 -7.60 11.05 16.60
N ILE A 477 -7.33 10.29 15.54
CA ILE A 477 -7.83 8.92 15.39
C ILE A 477 -7.22 8.00 16.44
N ASP A 478 -5.94 8.14 16.75
CA ASP A 478 -5.25 7.35 17.76
C ASP A 478 -5.82 7.61 19.15
N ASN A 479 -6.05 8.89 19.51
CA ASN A 479 -6.73 9.26 20.75
C ASN A 479 -8.15 8.66 20.82
N TYR A 480 -8.87 8.64 19.70
CA TYR A 480 -10.19 8.01 19.65
C TYR A 480 -10.10 6.50 19.94
N PHE A 481 -9.11 5.82 19.38
CA PHE A 481 -8.90 4.39 19.67
C PHE A 481 -8.44 4.13 21.11
N ASP A 482 -7.64 5.01 21.67
CA ASP A 482 -7.26 4.93 23.09
C ASP A 482 -8.46 5.09 24.02
N MET A 483 -9.40 5.97 23.69
CA MET A 483 -10.58 6.20 24.51
C MET A 483 -11.64 5.10 24.34
N PHE A 484 -11.86 4.62 23.11
CA PHE A 484 -13.02 3.80 22.79
C PHE A 484 -12.69 2.41 22.21
N GLY A 485 -11.41 2.06 22.06
CA GLY A 485 -11.02 0.79 21.43
C GLY A 485 -11.45 0.69 19.97
N TYR A 486 -11.61 -0.53 19.47
CA TYR A 486 -11.93 -0.82 18.08
C TYR A 486 -13.33 -1.37 17.89
N LYS A 487 -13.94 -1.08 16.75
CA LYS A 487 -15.12 -1.77 16.27
C LYS A 487 -14.75 -3.23 15.96
N VAL A 488 -15.40 -4.17 16.64
CA VAL A 488 -15.10 -5.60 16.52
C VAL A 488 -16.30 -6.42 16.03
N ALA A 489 -17.53 -6.02 16.36
CA ALA A 489 -18.79 -6.61 15.92
C ALA A 489 -18.78 -8.15 15.96
N ARG A 490 -18.47 -8.73 17.12
CA ARG A 490 -18.33 -10.19 17.29
C ARG A 490 -18.96 -10.71 18.58
N MET A 491 -19.32 -12.00 18.56
CA MET A 491 -19.82 -12.72 19.72
C MET A 491 -18.66 -13.25 20.55
N LYS A 492 -18.52 -12.80 21.79
CA LYS A 492 -17.52 -13.33 22.74
C LYS A 492 -17.92 -13.01 24.19
N THR A 493 -17.26 -13.67 25.15
CA THR A 493 -17.40 -13.30 26.56
C THR A 493 -16.76 -11.93 26.82
N VAL A 494 -17.47 -11.09 27.54
CA VAL A 494 -16.99 -9.76 27.94
C VAL A 494 -15.74 -9.89 28.81
N ASN A 495 -14.70 -9.13 28.45
CA ASN A 495 -13.50 -8.98 29.26
C ASN A 495 -13.18 -7.50 29.41
N ILE A 496 -13.32 -6.99 30.64
CA ILE A 496 -13.08 -5.59 30.97
C ILE A 496 -11.68 -5.34 31.54
N LYS A 497 -10.77 -6.33 31.48
CA LYS A 497 -9.41 -6.25 32.03
C LYS A 497 -8.38 -6.58 30.96
N THR A 498 -8.46 -5.96 29.81
CA THR A 498 -7.53 -6.16 28.69
C THR A 498 -6.45 -5.08 28.63
N ARG A 499 -6.62 -4.00 29.40
CA ARG A 499 -5.73 -2.83 29.43
C ARG A 499 -5.34 -2.47 30.86
N ALA A 500 -4.20 -1.80 30.98
CA ALA A 500 -3.61 -1.47 32.29
C ALA A 500 -4.40 -0.40 33.08
N ASN A 501 -4.90 0.63 32.41
CA ASN A 501 -5.51 1.78 33.07
C ASN A 501 -7.04 1.84 32.88
N TRP A 502 -7.54 1.64 31.66
CA TRP A 502 -8.98 1.65 31.40
C TRP A 502 -9.37 0.71 30.26
N ASN A 503 -10.59 0.22 30.32
CA ASN A 503 -11.23 -0.53 29.25
C ASN A 503 -12.55 0.13 28.86
N TYR A 504 -12.71 0.42 27.57
CA TYR A 504 -14.01 0.77 27.01
C TYR A 504 -14.67 -0.46 26.39
N ILE A 505 -15.97 -0.58 26.59
CA ILE A 505 -16.78 -1.61 25.95
C ILE A 505 -18.17 -1.07 25.62
N LYS A 506 -18.66 -1.43 24.45
CA LYS A 506 -20.04 -1.22 24.01
C LYS A 506 -20.56 -2.50 23.37
N CYS A 507 -21.75 -2.92 23.81
CA CYS A 507 -22.42 -4.11 23.32
C CYS A 507 -23.69 -3.73 22.56
N ASN A 508 -24.08 -4.50 21.56
CA ASN A 508 -25.42 -4.46 20.98
C ASN A 508 -26.36 -5.44 21.69
N GLN A 509 -25.80 -6.49 22.29
CA GLN A 509 -26.50 -7.44 23.11
C GLN A 509 -25.58 -7.90 24.24
N ILE A 510 -26.02 -7.84 25.46
CA ILE A 510 -25.27 -8.26 26.65
C ILE A 510 -26.00 -9.39 27.40
N ASN A 511 -25.27 -10.44 27.69
CA ASN A 511 -25.72 -11.56 28.50
C ASN A 511 -24.94 -11.58 29.81
N VAL A 512 -25.58 -11.16 30.89
CA VAL A 512 -25.03 -11.15 32.25
C VAL A 512 -26.00 -11.81 33.21
N VAL A 513 -25.47 -12.61 34.10
CA VAL A 513 -26.24 -13.36 35.11
C VAL A 513 -25.70 -13.02 36.51
N ALA A 514 -26.61 -12.69 37.41
CA ALA A 514 -26.28 -12.43 38.81
C ALA A 514 -27.53 -12.67 39.69
N ALA A 515 -27.30 -13.02 40.94
CA ALA A 515 -28.35 -13.12 41.95
C ALA A 515 -28.59 -11.75 42.63
N ILE A 516 -29.13 -10.79 41.87
CA ILE A 516 -29.34 -9.40 42.24
C ILE A 516 -30.75 -8.96 41.83
N PRO A 517 -31.26 -7.83 42.32
CA PRO A 517 -32.52 -7.28 41.87
C PRO A 517 -32.57 -7.10 40.34
N GLN A 518 -33.72 -7.45 39.76
CA GLN A 518 -33.87 -7.40 38.28
C GLN A 518 -33.69 -5.98 37.72
N GLU A 519 -34.16 -4.97 38.45
CA GLU A 519 -34.00 -3.56 38.06
C GLU A 519 -32.52 -3.16 37.97
N ASP A 520 -31.71 -3.57 38.94
CA ASP A 520 -30.26 -3.30 38.94
C ASP A 520 -29.56 -4.06 37.78
N LEU A 521 -30.00 -5.29 37.52
CA LEU A 521 -29.46 -6.08 36.42
C LEU A 521 -29.75 -5.44 35.03
N GLU A 522 -30.95 -4.93 34.83
CA GLU A 522 -31.32 -4.22 33.62
C GLU A 522 -30.54 -2.89 33.45
N GLU A 523 -30.34 -2.14 34.57
CA GLU A 523 -29.52 -0.92 34.52
C GLU A 523 -28.06 -1.24 34.15
N ILE A 524 -27.48 -2.31 34.69
CA ILE A 524 -26.16 -2.79 34.31
C ILE A 524 -26.12 -3.13 32.80
N LYS A 525 -27.13 -3.83 32.27
CA LYS A 525 -27.21 -4.11 30.84
C LYS A 525 -27.24 -2.83 30.00
N GLN A 526 -28.03 -1.84 30.41
CA GLN A 526 -28.10 -0.55 29.72
C GLN A 526 -26.75 0.19 29.68
N MET A 527 -25.94 0.10 30.76
CA MET A 527 -24.60 0.68 30.76
C MET A 527 -23.74 0.10 29.59
N PHE A 528 -23.75 -1.22 29.42
CA PHE A 528 -23.02 -1.86 28.34
C PHE A 528 -23.59 -1.56 26.94
N LEU A 529 -24.91 -1.39 26.82
CA LEU A 529 -25.55 -1.01 25.55
C LEU A 529 -25.21 0.44 25.14
N ASN A 530 -25.12 1.34 26.12
CA ASN A 530 -24.76 2.74 25.90
C ASN A 530 -23.26 2.93 25.66
N GLY A 531 -22.45 1.99 26.14
CA GLY A 531 -21.00 2.08 26.19
C GLY A 531 -20.49 2.63 27.52
N VAL A 532 -19.52 1.95 28.10
CA VAL A 532 -18.96 2.25 29.41
C VAL A 532 -17.46 2.09 29.44
N THR A 533 -16.78 3.00 30.13
CA THR A 533 -15.34 2.94 30.40
C THR A 533 -15.11 2.48 31.84
N PHE A 534 -14.34 1.43 31.99
CA PHE A 534 -13.93 0.88 33.30
C PHE A 534 -12.50 1.27 33.60
N TRP A 535 -12.29 1.99 34.68
CA TRP A 535 -10.99 2.46 35.16
C TRP A 535 -10.43 1.48 36.21
N HIS A 536 -9.20 1.00 35.99
CA HIS A 536 -8.55 0.01 36.86
C HIS A 536 -7.63 0.65 37.90
N GLN A 537 -7.21 1.89 37.63
CA GLN A 537 -6.35 2.67 38.52
C GLN A 537 -7.08 3.92 38.98
N PRO A 538 -7.59 3.94 40.23
CA PRO A 538 -8.33 5.10 40.74
C PRO A 538 -7.53 6.41 40.72
N SER A 539 -6.20 6.35 40.87
CA SER A 539 -5.30 7.52 40.80
C SER A 539 -5.19 8.12 39.38
N HIS A 540 -5.55 7.38 38.37
CA HIS A 540 -5.52 7.79 36.96
C HIS A 540 -6.91 8.02 36.36
N TYR A 541 -7.89 8.11 37.22
CA TYR A 541 -9.29 8.27 36.80
C TYR A 541 -9.46 9.52 35.90
N LEU A 542 -10.07 9.32 34.71
CA LEU A 542 -10.24 10.32 33.64
C LEU A 542 -8.95 10.86 33.00
N ASP A 543 -7.79 10.33 33.35
CA ASP A 543 -6.52 10.73 32.75
C ASP A 543 -6.14 9.84 31.56
N TYR A 544 -6.62 10.19 30.36
CA TYR A 544 -6.30 9.51 29.10
C TYR A 544 -4.86 9.77 28.58
N SER A 545 -4.04 10.55 29.31
CA SER A 545 -2.63 10.74 28.96
C SER A 545 -1.74 9.56 29.36
N GLN A 546 -2.24 8.70 30.26
CA GLN A 546 -1.53 7.53 30.76
C GLN A 546 -1.37 6.46 29.67
N ASN A 547 -0.29 5.69 29.75
CA ASN A 547 -0.06 4.57 28.83
C ASN A 547 -1.03 3.41 29.16
N ASN A 548 -2.00 3.17 28.29
CA ASN A 548 -2.99 2.12 28.44
C ASN A 548 -2.56 0.81 27.75
N ALA A 549 -1.42 0.26 28.15
CA ALA A 549 -0.84 -0.95 27.56
C ALA A 549 -1.78 -2.17 27.68
N ILE A 550 -1.64 -3.11 26.75
CA ILE A 550 -2.31 -4.41 26.81
C ILE A 550 -1.75 -5.21 27.97
N VAL A 551 -2.63 -5.87 28.73
CA VAL A 551 -2.30 -6.72 29.90
C VAL A 551 -2.43 -8.18 29.56
#